data_846aa403101f4a2b2597025d9db48b0d
#
_entry.id   846aa403101f4a2b2597025d9db48b0d
#
_cell.length_a   1.000
_cell.length_b   1.000
_cell.length_c   1.000
_cell.angle_alpha   90.00
_cell.angle_beta   90.00
_cell.angle_gamma   90.00
#
_symmetry.space_group_name_H-M   'P 1'
#
loop_
_entity.id
_entity.type
_entity.pdbx_description
1 polymer ?
#
loop_
_entity_poly.entity_id
_entity_poly.type
_entity_poly.pdbx_seq_one_letter_code
_entity_poly.pdbx_strand_id
1 'polypeptide(L)'
;MSTRTDTHFTHIEPDLYAKAFALLDPAPEPAAPAAPAAPAPVSFILAAPPVHRPGAVEKTLTDALAFLGTHGWAKHRLIHPEGARCSIGALRAAAGARNDAYRDAGNLLLDEARQQHGKVWESIPSWNDSHTGAQVRSVWEAAIRRAHHMNI
;
A
#
# COMPACT_ATOMS: atom_id res chain seq x y z
N MET A 1 -13.01 -17.03 -45.59
CA MET A 1 -12.35 -15.74 -45.90
C MET A 1 -11.88 -15.15 -44.59
N SER A 2 -10.57 -15.31 -44.31
CA SER A 2 -9.95 -14.84 -43.05
C SER A 2 -9.22 -13.54 -43.33
N THR A 3 -9.69 -12.47 -42.71
CA THR A 3 -8.99 -11.17 -42.77
C THR A 3 -7.95 -11.10 -41.66
N ARG A 4 -6.71 -11.18 -42.04
CA ARG A 4 -5.53 -10.91 -41.21
C ARG A 4 -5.44 -9.40 -41.00
N THR A 5 -5.52 -8.93 -39.75
CA THR A 5 -5.24 -7.54 -39.39
C THR A 5 -3.72 -7.44 -39.14
N ASP A 6 -2.99 -6.89 -40.11
CA ASP A 6 -1.58 -6.54 -39.94
C ASP A 6 -1.48 -5.32 -39.01
N THR A 7 -0.95 -5.54 -37.83
CA THR A 7 -0.58 -4.45 -36.91
C THR A 7 0.78 -3.90 -37.37
N HIS A 8 0.77 -2.80 -38.10
CA HIS A 8 1.99 -2.06 -38.47
C HIS A 8 2.58 -1.44 -37.19
N PHE A 9 3.64 -2.04 -36.66
CA PHE A 9 4.50 -1.40 -35.67
C PHE A 9 5.29 -0.28 -36.36
N THR A 10 4.96 0.95 -36.06
CA THR A 10 5.72 2.11 -36.50
C THR A 10 7.07 2.10 -35.79
N HIS A 11 8.13 1.96 -36.57
CA HIS A 11 9.52 2.02 -36.12
C HIS A 11 9.76 3.40 -35.50
N ILE A 12 9.94 3.48 -34.19
CA ILE A 12 10.27 4.74 -33.50
C ILE A 12 11.72 5.05 -33.82
N GLU A 13 11.97 6.17 -34.51
CA GLU A 13 13.30 6.63 -34.88
C GLU A 13 14.19 6.80 -33.64
N PRO A 14 15.41 6.26 -33.59
CA PRO A 14 16.33 6.37 -32.46
C PRO A 14 16.72 7.80 -32.12
N ASP A 15 16.51 8.75 -33.02
CA ASP A 15 16.82 10.16 -32.87
C ASP A 15 15.88 10.92 -31.91
N LEU A 16 14.67 10.39 -31.70
CA LEU A 16 13.70 10.98 -30.76
C LEU A 16 14.11 10.76 -29.29
N TYR A 17 14.77 9.65 -29.00
CA TYR A 17 15.29 9.39 -27.65
C TYR A 17 16.51 10.28 -27.35
N ALA A 18 17.40 10.49 -28.31
CA ALA A 18 18.56 11.36 -28.14
C ALA A 18 18.16 12.83 -27.86
N LYS A 19 17.11 13.33 -28.55
CA LYS A 19 16.55 14.66 -28.30
C LYS A 19 15.86 14.79 -26.94
N ALA A 20 15.17 13.74 -26.46
CA ALA A 20 14.53 13.77 -25.16
C ALA A 20 15.55 13.80 -24.01
N PHE A 21 16.67 13.08 -24.13
CA PHE A 21 17.75 13.10 -23.14
C PHE A 21 18.53 14.41 -23.14
N ALA A 22 18.74 15.05 -24.28
CA ALA A 22 19.41 16.36 -24.37
C ALA A 22 18.63 17.52 -23.70
N LEU A 23 17.30 17.36 -23.54
CA LEU A 23 16.44 18.32 -22.83
C LEU A 23 16.41 18.13 -21.31
N LEU A 24 16.89 16.99 -20.82
CA LEU A 24 16.90 16.64 -19.38
C LEU A 24 18.25 16.90 -18.69
N ASP A 25 19.30 17.19 -19.46
CA ASP A 25 20.63 17.51 -18.94
C ASP A 25 20.92 18.99 -19.21
N PRO A 26 20.66 19.94 -18.29
CA PRO A 26 21.11 21.32 -18.44
C PRO A 26 22.63 21.37 -18.36
N ALA A 27 23.25 21.91 -19.40
CA ALA A 27 24.69 22.11 -19.48
C ALA A 27 25.20 22.85 -18.22
N PRO A 28 26.38 22.47 -17.66
CA PRO A 28 26.92 23.15 -16.49
C PRO A 28 27.28 24.60 -16.84
N GLU A 29 26.69 25.52 -16.10
CA GLU A 29 27.05 26.95 -16.17
C GLU A 29 28.51 27.13 -15.72
N PRO A 30 29.28 28.02 -16.37
CA PRO A 30 30.65 28.30 -15.99
C PRO A 30 30.70 28.96 -14.61
N ALA A 31 31.49 28.41 -13.70
CA ALA A 31 31.67 28.84 -12.35
C ALA A 31 32.22 30.29 -12.29
N ALA A 32 31.50 31.19 -11.62
CA ALA A 32 31.98 32.50 -11.22
C ALA A 32 33.05 32.41 -10.11
N PRO A 33 34.05 33.30 -10.05
CA PRO A 33 35.13 33.21 -9.09
C PRO A 33 34.62 33.39 -7.64
N ALA A 34 35.12 32.51 -6.76
CA ALA A 34 34.73 32.47 -5.35
C ALA A 34 35.16 33.74 -4.58
N ALA A 35 34.20 34.39 -3.94
CA ALA A 35 34.45 35.37 -2.89
C ALA A 35 34.81 34.67 -1.57
N PRO A 36 35.63 35.25 -0.67
CA PRO A 36 36.08 34.61 0.55
C PRO A 36 34.90 34.33 1.50
N ALA A 37 34.81 33.07 1.93
CA ALA A 37 33.74 32.57 2.77
C ALA A 37 33.78 33.21 4.18
N ALA A 38 32.68 33.88 4.54
CA ALA A 38 32.38 34.21 5.92
C ALA A 38 32.05 32.90 6.69
N PRO A 39 32.39 32.75 8.00
CA PRO A 39 32.08 31.58 8.76
C PRO A 39 30.59 31.36 8.82
N ALA A 40 30.14 30.21 8.30
CA ALA A 40 28.74 29.86 8.30
C ALA A 40 28.23 29.66 9.74
N PRO A 41 27.03 30.17 10.09
CA PRO A 41 26.41 29.86 11.36
C PRO A 41 26.18 28.34 11.42
N VAL A 42 26.68 27.69 12.46
CA VAL A 42 26.38 26.28 12.76
C VAL A 42 24.91 26.17 13.10
N SER A 43 24.07 25.95 12.10
CA SER A 43 22.67 25.58 12.29
C SER A 43 22.66 24.19 12.92
N PHE A 44 22.32 24.12 14.20
CA PHE A 44 21.89 22.87 14.79
C PHE A 44 20.62 22.43 14.08
N ILE A 45 20.77 21.58 13.06
CA ILE A 45 19.63 20.88 12.47
C ILE A 45 19.16 19.92 13.56
N LEU A 46 18.11 20.34 14.29
CA LEU A 46 17.37 19.42 15.14
C LEU A 46 16.86 18.32 14.19
N ALA A 47 17.49 17.16 14.20
CA ALA A 47 17.05 16.04 13.37
C ALA A 47 15.58 15.77 13.71
N ALA A 48 14.69 15.98 12.76
CA ALA A 48 13.30 15.60 12.93
C ALA A 48 13.26 14.12 13.33
N PRO A 49 12.37 13.74 14.27
CA PRO A 49 12.26 12.34 14.64
C PRO A 49 12.01 11.50 13.38
N PRO A 50 12.57 10.28 13.30
CA PRO A 50 12.41 9.44 12.12
C PRO A 50 10.92 9.23 11.85
N VAL A 51 10.46 9.69 10.68
CA VAL A 51 9.09 9.50 10.25
C VAL A 51 8.93 8.00 9.94
N HIS A 52 8.12 7.30 10.74
CA HIS A 52 7.79 5.92 10.45
C HIS A 52 7.11 5.84 9.08
N ARG A 53 7.65 5.00 8.21
CA ARG A 53 7.04 4.67 6.92
C ARG A 53 6.41 3.30 7.06
N PRO A 54 5.07 3.18 7.01
CA PRO A 54 4.42 1.90 7.16
C PRO A 54 4.87 0.93 6.07
N GLY A 55 5.10 -0.32 6.43
CA GLY A 55 5.34 -1.40 5.50
C GLY A 55 4.10 -1.68 4.63
N ALA A 56 4.27 -2.48 3.59
CA ALA A 56 3.18 -2.78 2.65
C ALA A 56 1.99 -3.51 3.32
N VAL A 57 2.28 -4.37 4.29
CA VAL A 57 1.27 -5.10 5.07
C VAL A 57 0.54 -4.17 6.03
N GLU A 58 1.28 -3.36 6.81
CA GLU A 58 0.68 -2.37 7.71
C GLU A 58 -0.22 -1.41 6.96
N LYS A 59 0.27 -0.88 5.82
CA LYS A 59 -0.52 0.02 4.97
C LYS A 59 -1.79 -0.67 4.46
N THR A 60 -1.69 -1.88 3.97
CA THR A 60 -2.85 -2.64 3.45
C THR A 60 -3.90 -2.87 4.53
N LEU A 61 -3.48 -3.25 5.75
CA LEU A 61 -4.38 -3.45 6.88
C LEU A 61 -5.04 -2.13 7.31
N THR A 62 -4.27 -1.05 7.39
CA THR A 62 -4.78 0.26 7.80
C THR A 62 -5.80 0.81 6.79
N ASP A 63 -5.48 0.75 5.50
CA ASP A 63 -6.39 1.21 4.44
C ASP A 63 -7.67 0.37 4.40
N ALA A 64 -7.56 -0.96 4.61
CA ALA A 64 -8.72 -1.85 4.66
C ALA A 64 -9.61 -1.56 5.88
N LEU A 65 -9.04 -1.31 7.06
CA LEU A 65 -9.81 -0.92 8.23
C LEU A 65 -10.50 0.43 8.06
N ALA A 66 -9.82 1.40 7.46
CA ALA A 66 -10.41 2.70 7.09
C ALA A 66 -11.56 2.52 6.10
N PHE A 67 -11.40 1.62 5.11
CA PHE A 67 -12.45 1.27 4.17
C PHE A 67 -13.69 0.72 4.87
N LEU A 68 -13.52 -0.21 5.83
CA LEU A 68 -14.63 -0.74 6.64
C LEU A 68 -15.30 0.34 7.48
N GLY A 69 -14.53 1.30 7.99
CA GLY A 69 -15.07 2.46 8.72
C GLY A 69 -15.94 3.37 7.87
N THR A 70 -15.58 3.57 6.60
CA THR A 70 -16.27 4.47 5.68
C THR A 70 -17.48 3.83 5.01
N HIS A 71 -17.36 2.57 4.57
CA HIS A 71 -18.38 1.88 3.74
C HIS A 71 -19.21 0.87 4.54
N GLY A 72 -18.82 0.59 5.77
CA GLY A 72 -19.48 -0.40 6.61
C GLY A 72 -18.89 -1.81 6.48
N TRP A 73 -19.13 -2.58 7.52
CA TRP A 73 -18.73 -3.99 7.63
C TRP A 73 -19.94 -4.91 7.35
N ALA A 74 -19.72 -6.01 6.65
CA ALA A 74 -20.75 -6.97 6.28
C ALA A 74 -20.35 -8.40 6.67
N LYS A 75 -21.37 -9.24 6.88
CA LYS A 75 -21.27 -10.70 7.01
C LYS A 75 -21.79 -11.39 5.75
N HIS A 76 -21.31 -12.62 5.54
CA HIS A 76 -21.82 -13.56 4.52
C HIS A 76 -21.74 -13.09 3.07
N ARG A 77 -21.24 -11.87 2.82
CA ARG A 77 -21.09 -11.29 1.47
C ARG A 77 -19.76 -10.58 1.34
N LEU A 78 -19.07 -10.83 0.22
CA LEU A 78 -17.83 -10.13 -0.10
C LEU A 78 -18.08 -8.62 -0.24
N ILE A 79 -19.16 -8.27 -0.94
CA ILE A 79 -19.64 -6.90 -1.17
C ILE A 79 -21.15 -6.89 -0.98
N HIS A 80 -21.62 -6.03 -0.08
CA HIS A 80 -23.04 -5.77 0.11
C HIS A 80 -23.54 -4.80 -0.97
N PRO A 81 -24.82 -4.86 -1.41
CA PRO A 81 -25.37 -3.90 -2.38
C PRO A 81 -25.19 -2.43 -2.00
N GLU A 82 -25.18 -2.12 -0.71
CA GLU A 82 -24.96 -0.76 -0.16
C GLU A 82 -23.47 -0.39 -0.02
N GLY A 83 -22.54 -1.21 -0.52
CA GLY A 83 -21.12 -0.93 -0.52
C GLY A 83 -20.33 -1.52 0.65
N ALA A 84 -20.97 -1.94 1.75
CA ALA A 84 -20.31 -2.58 2.87
C ALA A 84 -19.59 -3.87 2.43
N ARG A 85 -18.48 -4.20 3.11
CA ARG A 85 -17.66 -5.37 2.75
C ARG A 85 -17.34 -6.23 3.97
N CYS A 86 -17.13 -7.53 3.73
CA CYS A 86 -16.49 -8.37 4.74
C CYS A 86 -14.97 -8.11 4.78
N SER A 87 -14.29 -8.68 5.78
CA SER A 87 -12.85 -8.48 5.97
C SER A 87 -12.01 -8.79 4.72
N ILE A 88 -12.31 -9.87 4.00
CA ILE A 88 -11.63 -10.19 2.72
C ILE A 88 -11.94 -9.18 1.62
N GLY A 89 -13.18 -8.70 1.56
CA GLY A 89 -13.58 -7.66 0.61
C GLY A 89 -12.86 -6.34 0.83
N ALA A 90 -12.65 -5.97 2.09
CA ALA A 90 -11.90 -4.77 2.47
C ALA A 90 -10.41 -4.90 2.13
N LEU A 91 -9.77 -6.04 2.47
CA LEU A 91 -8.37 -6.31 2.07
C LEU A 91 -8.17 -6.23 0.56
N ARG A 92 -9.09 -6.79 -0.22
CA ARG A 92 -9.01 -6.72 -1.69
C ARG A 92 -9.15 -5.30 -2.23
N ALA A 93 -10.00 -4.49 -1.59
CA ALA A 93 -10.16 -3.09 -1.97
C ALA A 93 -8.89 -2.28 -1.68
N ALA A 94 -8.28 -2.47 -0.51
CA ALA A 94 -7.10 -1.75 -0.08
C ALA A 94 -5.84 -2.14 -0.88
N ALA A 95 -5.66 -3.42 -1.15
CA ALA A 95 -4.50 -3.91 -1.90
C ALA A 95 -4.59 -3.65 -3.41
N GLY A 96 -5.77 -3.31 -3.94
CA GLY A 96 -6.02 -3.10 -5.37
C GLY A 96 -5.95 -4.37 -6.22
N ALA A 97 -5.20 -5.39 -5.80
CA ALA A 97 -5.03 -6.67 -6.48
C ALA A 97 -4.74 -7.80 -5.48
N ARG A 98 -4.76 -9.05 -5.94
CA ARG A 98 -4.27 -10.20 -5.16
C ARG A 98 -2.75 -10.32 -5.29
N ASN A 99 -2.03 -9.45 -4.61
CA ASN A 99 -0.57 -9.39 -4.54
C ASN A 99 -0.03 -9.97 -3.22
N ASP A 100 1.27 -9.88 -3.01
CA ASP A 100 1.91 -10.37 -1.79
C ASP A 100 1.44 -9.63 -0.55
N ALA A 101 1.30 -8.31 -0.61
CA ALA A 101 0.80 -7.51 0.51
C ALA A 101 -0.63 -7.93 0.92
N TYR A 102 -1.51 -8.22 -0.04
CA TYR A 102 -2.84 -8.78 0.22
C TYR A 102 -2.77 -10.12 0.95
N ARG A 103 -1.91 -11.04 0.46
CA ARG A 103 -1.75 -12.37 1.04
C ARG A 103 -1.20 -12.30 2.47
N ASP A 104 -0.15 -11.51 2.66
CA ASP A 104 0.56 -11.42 3.93
C ASP A 104 -0.28 -10.66 4.98
N ALA A 105 -1.00 -9.60 4.58
CA ALA A 105 -1.98 -8.93 5.43
C ALA A 105 -3.13 -9.88 5.84
N GLY A 106 -3.61 -10.70 4.90
CA GLY A 106 -4.64 -11.71 5.17
C GLY A 106 -4.16 -12.77 6.15
N ASN A 107 -2.95 -13.28 5.97
CA ASN A 107 -2.36 -14.26 6.89
C ASN A 107 -2.19 -13.67 8.29
N LEU A 108 -1.64 -12.46 8.41
CA LEU A 108 -1.46 -11.79 9.69
C LEU A 108 -2.79 -11.54 10.42
N LEU A 109 -3.81 -11.10 9.68
CA LEU A 109 -5.16 -10.91 10.23
C LEU A 109 -5.76 -12.22 10.73
N LEU A 110 -5.62 -13.31 9.99
CA LEU A 110 -6.13 -14.63 10.40
C LEU A 110 -5.36 -15.17 11.61
N ASP A 111 -4.06 -14.99 11.66
CA ASP A 111 -3.25 -15.38 12.81
C ASP A 111 -3.65 -14.62 14.06
N GLU A 112 -3.90 -13.33 13.95
CA GLU A 112 -4.37 -12.51 15.08
C GLU A 112 -5.77 -12.93 15.53
N ALA A 113 -6.68 -13.23 14.59
CA ALA A 113 -8.00 -13.78 14.88
C ALA A 113 -7.91 -15.10 15.65
N ARG A 114 -6.97 -15.97 15.26
CA ARG A 114 -6.72 -17.25 15.95
C ARG A 114 -6.13 -17.07 17.35
N GLN A 115 -5.30 -16.07 17.55
CA GLN A 115 -4.73 -15.77 18.86
C GLN A 115 -5.81 -15.28 19.84
N GLN A 116 -6.73 -14.42 19.38
CA GLN A 116 -7.76 -13.83 20.24
C GLN A 116 -8.98 -14.73 20.43
N HIS A 117 -9.34 -15.51 19.41
CA HIS A 117 -10.62 -16.26 19.38
C HIS A 117 -10.46 -17.78 19.22
N GLY A 118 -9.22 -18.29 19.32
CA GLY A 118 -8.93 -19.72 19.22
C GLY A 118 -8.56 -20.19 17.81
N LYS A 119 -7.84 -21.32 17.76
CA LYS A 119 -7.20 -21.83 16.53
C LYS A 119 -8.13 -22.54 15.54
N VAL A 120 -9.43 -22.60 15.82
CA VAL A 120 -10.41 -23.32 15.01
C VAL A 120 -10.73 -22.65 13.67
N TRP A 121 -10.34 -21.41 13.49
CA TRP A 121 -10.67 -20.62 12.29
C TRP A 121 -9.76 -20.98 11.13
N GLU A 122 -10.32 -21.59 10.11
CA GLU A 122 -9.59 -21.98 8.90
C GLU A 122 -9.41 -20.82 7.92
N SER A 123 -10.34 -19.87 7.94
CA SER A 123 -10.32 -18.73 7.01
C SER A 123 -10.87 -17.44 7.63
N ILE A 124 -10.46 -16.30 7.06
CA ILE A 124 -10.99 -14.99 7.45
C ILE A 124 -12.51 -14.89 7.26
N PRO A 125 -13.13 -15.33 6.15
CA PRO A 125 -14.58 -15.30 6.01
C PRO A 125 -15.31 -16.06 7.11
N SER A 126 -14.89 -17.29 7.42
CA SER A 126 -15.49 -18.12 8.47
C SER A 126 -15.45 -17.42 9.82
N TRP A 127 -14.29 -16.84 10.17
CA TRP A 127 -14.14 -16.07 11.40
C TRP A 127 -14.98 -14.77 11.37
N ASN A 128 -14.91 -13.98 10.29
CA ASN A 128 -15.67 -12.74 10.13
C ASN A 128 -17.17 -12.92 10.34
N ASP A 129 -17.72 -13.99 9.76
CA ASP A 129 -19.16 -14.25 9.78
C ASP A 129 -19.67 -14.75 11.14
N SER A 130 -18.78 -15.25 11.98
CA SER A 130 -19.08 -15.78 13.32
C SER A 130 -18.93 -14.75 14.44
N HIS A 131 -18.37 -13.57 14.16
CA HIS A 131 -18.05 -12.55 15.18
C HIS A 131 -18.89 -11.28 15.01
N THR A 132 -18.88 -10.43 16.04
CA THR A 132 -19.49 -9.08 16.00
C THR A 132 -18.53 -8.09 15.33
N GLY A 133 -19.06 -6.98 14.81
CA GLY A 133 -18.23 -5.92 14.24
C GLY A 133 -17.18 -5.35 15.20
N ALA A 134 -17.50 -5.28 16.50
CA ALA A 134 -16.55 -4.84 17.53
C ALA A 134 -15.39 -5.83 17.71
N GLN A 135 -15.67 -7.13 17.74
CA GLN A 135 -14.64 -8.17 17.81
C GLN A 135 -13.76 -8.18 16.54
N VAL A 136 -14.38 -8.05 15.38
CA VAL A 136 -13.65 -7.94 14.12
C VAL A 136 -12.72 -6.73 14.14
N ARG A 137 -13.21 -5.56 14.54
CA ARG A 137 -12.40 -4.33 14.65
C ARG A 137 -11.22 -4.51 15.62
N SER A 138 -11.42 -5.12 16.78
CA SER A 138 -10.35 -5.39 17.74
C SER A 138 -9.20 -6.20 17.14
N VAL A 139 -9.53 -7.24 16.38
CA VAL A 139 -8.52 -8.07 15.69
C VAL A 139 -7.78 -7.28 14.61
N TRP A 140 -8.47 -6.46 13.84
CA TRP A 140 -7.84 -5.59 12.84
C TRP A 140 -6.84 -4.62 13.48
N GLU A 141 -7.23 -3.97 14.57
CA GLU A 141 -6.36 -3.03 15.29
C GLU A 141 -5.13 -3.75 15.88
N ALA A 142 -5.30 -4.97 16.36
CA ALA A 142 -4.18 -5.77 16.86
C ALA A 142 -3.24 -6.22 15.73
N ALA A 143 -3.78 -6.63 14.59
CA ALA A 143 -3.00 -7.00 13.41
C ALA A 143 -2.18 -5.80 12.88
N ILE A 144 -2.77 -4.60 12.85
CA ILE A 144 -2.06 -3.37 12.46
C ILE A 144 -0.92 -3.06 13.43
N ARG A 145 -1.17 -3.11 14.75
CA ARG A 145 -0.10 -2.91 15.76
C ARG A 145 1.02 -3.92 15.58
N ARG A 146 0.69 -5.18 15.29
CA ARG A 146 1.69 -6.23 15.07
C ARG A 146 2.51 -5.98 13.81
N ALA A 147 1.87 -5.62 12.69
CA ALA A 147 2.55 -5.24 11.45
C ALA A 147 3.50 -4.06 11.67
N HIS A 148 3.06 -3.05 12.41
CA HIS A 148 3.87 -1.90 12.80
C HIS A 148 5.12 -2.30 13.59
N HIS A 149 4.98 -3.14 14.61
CA HIS A 149 6.11 -3.63 15.40
C HIS A 149 7.08 -4.49 14.59
N MET A 150 6.59 -5.23 13.60
CA MET A 150 7.40 -6.04 12.69
C MET A 150 8.01 -5.22 11.54
N ASN A 151 7.57 -3.98 11.36
CA ASN A 151 7.96 -3.08 10.28
C ASN A 151 7.75 -3.68 8.88
N ILE A 152 6.58 -4.29 8.64
CA ILE A 152 6.18 -4.97 7.40
C ILE A 152 4.95 -4.35 6.74
#